data_61ecda97548b8a6c3ecc9194905fa4ac
#
_entry.id   61ecda97548b8a6c3ecc9194905fa4ac
#
_cell.length_a   1.000
_cell.length_b   1.000
_cell.length_c   1.000
_cell.angle_alpha   90.00
_cell.angle_beta   90.00
_cell.angle_gamma   90.00
#
_symmetry.space_group_name_H-M   'P 1'
#
loop_
_entity.id
_entity.type
_entity.pdbx_description
1 polymer ?
#
loop_
_entity_poly.entity_id
_entity_poly.type
_entity_poly.pdbx_seq_one_letter_code
_entity_poly.pdbx_strand_id
1 'polypeptide(L)'
;MIDLRSDTVTKPTPEMRNVMAEAEVGDDVWGDDPSVKALEEKTAEILGMEAAVFMPSGTMTNQVAVRTHTQPGDELLIEQYGHIYGSEAGGAAALSGVGLVTVSLLKSIILTPIL
;
A
#
# COMPACT_ATOMS: atom_id res chain seq x y z
N MET A 1 17.34 13.97 16.39
CA MET A 1 17.83 13.53 15.04
C MET A 1 16.60 13.14 14.23
N ILE A 2 16.46 13.66 13.02
CA ILE A 2 15.37 13.30 12.10
C ILE A 2 15.82 12.05 11.34
N ASP A 3 15.02 10.98 11.41
CA ASP A 3 15.31 9.72 10.73
C ASP A 3 14.37 9.56 9.52
N LEU A 4 14.95 9.56 8.33
CA LEU A 4 14.23 9.46 7.05
C LEU A 4 14.49 8.12 6.32
N ARG A 5 14.95 7.10 7.02
CA ARG A 5 15.26 5.80 6.40
C ARG A 5 14.02 5.09 5.86
N SER A 6 12.90 5.19 6.56
CA SER A 6 11.65 4.53 6.22
C SER A 6 10.50 5.13 7.06
N ASP A 7 9.29 5.09 6.54
CA ASP A 7 8.07 5.36 7.29
C ASP A 7 7.92 4.41 8.49
N THR A 8 8.40 3.18 8.36
CA THR A 8 8.32 2.14 9.40
C THR A 8 9.07 2.46 10.70
N VAL A 9 9.98 3.45 10.70
CA VAL A 9 10.67 3.89 11.93
C VAL A 9 9.87 4.92 12.72
N THR A 10 8.78 5.45 12.17
CA THR A 10 7.92 6.40 12.85
C THR A 10 7.13 5.72 13.97
N LYS A 11 6.83 6.49 15.01
CA LYS A 11 6.07 5.99 16.16
C LYS A 11 4.79 6.79 16.32
N PRO A 12 3.69 6.15 16.73
CA PRO A 12 2.47 6.88 17.02
C PRO A 12 2.67 7.84 18.20
N THR A 13 2.04 9.00 18.11
CA THR A 13 2.00 9.96 19.22
C THR A 13 1.17 9.43 20.40
N PRO A 14 1.25 10.03 21.60
CA PRO A 14 0.36 9.67 22.71
C PRO A 14 -1.13 9.77 22.34
N GLU A 15 -1.52 10.79 21.60
CA GLU A 15 -2.89 11.00 21.12
C GLU A 15 -3.34 9.87 20.19
N MET A 16 -2.49 9.49 19.22
CA MET A 16 -2.76 8.34 18.35
C MET A 16 -2.95 7.05 19.14
N ARG A 17 -2.13 6.83 20.18
CA ARG A 17 -2.25 5.64 21.04
C ARG A 17 -3.56 5.62 21.81
N ASN A 18 -4.01 6.77 22.30
CA ASN A 18 -5.29 6.88 22.99
C ASN A 18 -6.46 6.59 22.03
N VAL A 19 -6.43 7.17 20.82
CA VAL A 19 -7.44 6.91 19.80
C VAL A 19 -7.50 5.42 19.44
N MET A 20 -6.35 4.76 19.29
CA MET A 20 -6.31 3.31 19.04
C MET A 20 -6.90 2.49 20.20
N ALA A 21 -6.62 2.91 21.46
CA ALA A 21 -7.12 2.19 22.63
C ALA A 21 -8.64 2.34 22.84
N GLU A 22 -9.18 3.50 22.46
CA GLU A 22 -10.59 3.85 22.65
C GLU A 22 -11.43 3.64 21.38
N ALA A 23 -10.84 3.15 20.28
CA ALA A 23 -11.55 2.98 19.02
C ALA A 23 -12.71 2.01 19.17
N GLU A 24 -13.88 2.41 18.71
CA GLU A 24 -14.99 1.50 18.54
C GLU A 24 -14.68 0.53 17.40
N VAL A 25 -14.90 -0.75 17.64
CA VAL A 25 -14.61 -1.81 16.68
C VAL A 25 -15.86 -2.64 16.41
N GLY A 26 -15.92 -3.25 15.24
CA GLY A 26 -16.99 -4.13 14.81
C GLY A 26 -16.47 -5.22 13.88
N ASP A 27 -17.36 -6.06 13.39
CA ASP A 27 -17.00 -7.10 12.43
C ASP A 27 -16.89 -6.52 11.02
N ASP A 28 -15.67 -6.39 10.53
CA ASP A 28 -15.40 -5.82 9.21
C ASP A 28 -15.91 -6.71 8.05
N VAL A 29 -16.06 -8.02 8.28
CA VAL A 29 -16.66 -8.94 7.28
C VAL A 29 -18.08 -8.53 6.92
N TRP A 30 -18.83 -8.03 7.91
CA TRP A 30 -20.19 -7.52 7.72
C TRP A 30 -20.24 -6.00 7.48
N GLY A 31 -19.08 -5.36 7.47
CA GLY A 31 -18.99 -3.91 7.35
C GLY A 31 -19.54 -3.18 8.58
N ASP A 32 -19.44 -3.76 9.76
CA ASP A 32 -19.98 -3.19 11.00
C ASP A 32 -18.93 -2.41 11.81
N ASP A 33 -17.64 -2.42 11.37
CA ASP A 33 -16.60 -1.65 12.05
C ASP A 33 -16.70 -0.16 11.71
N PRO A 34 -17.07 0.71 12.67
CA PRO A 34 -17.23 2.13 12.41
C PRO A 34 -15.90 2.85 12.17
N SER A 35 -14.82 2.35 12.77
CA SER A 35 -13.50 2.95 12.62
C SER A 35 -12.92 2.69 11.22
N VAL A 36 -13.12 1.48 10.69
CA VAL A 36 -12.73 1.15 9.30
C VAL A 36 -13.55 1.98 8.31
N LYS A 37 -14.87 2.06 8.47
CA LYS A 37 -15.72 2.89 7.61
C LYS A 37 -15.28 4.35 7.60
N ALA A 38 -15.06 4.93 8.77
CA ALA A 38 -14.63 6.33 8.87
C ALA A 38 -13.28 6.56 8.20
N LEU A 39 -12.34 5.60 8.29
CA LEU A 39 -11.05 5.68 7.61
C LEU A 39 -11.21 5.64 6.09
N GLU A 40 -12.01 4.71 5.57
CA GLU A 40 -12.25 4.55 4.13
C GLU A 40 -12.94 5.79 3.54
N GLU A 41 -14.03 6.24 4.15
CA GLU A 41 -14.76 7.44 3.74
C GLU A 41 -13.86 8.68 3.74
N LYS A 42 -13.08 8.87 4.83
CA LYS A 42 -12.17 10.01 4.94
C LYS A 42 -11.04 9.97 3.92
N THR A 43 -10.52 8.79 3.64
CA THR A 43 -9.48 8.61 2.63
C THR A 43 -10.01 8.91 1.25
N ALA A 44 -11.17 8.39 0.88
CA ALA A 44 -11.85 8.67 -0.38
C ALA A 44 -12.11 10.18 -0.55
N GLU A 45 -12.63 10.84 0.49
CA GLU A 45 -12.87 12.29 0.49
C GLU A 45 -11.60 13.11 0.22
N ILE A 46 -10.52 12.83 0.98
CA ILE A 46 -9.26 13.57 0.86
C ILE A 46 -8.65 13.42 -0.54
N LEU A 47 -8.74 12.22 -1.11
CA LEU A 47 -8.16 11.92 -2.41
C LEU A 47 -9.10 12.22 -3.59
N GLY A 48 -10.35 12.61 -3.33
CA GLY A 48 -11.35 12.87 -4.36
C GLY A 48 -11.72 11.61 -5.16
N MET A 49 -11.68 10.45 -4.52
CA MET A 49 -12.01 9.15 -5.12
C MET A 49 -13.42 8.72 -4.75
N GLU A 50 -14.00 7.84 -5.56
CA GLU A 50 -15.33 7.29 -5.32
C GLU A 50 -15.39 6.45 -4.03
N ALA A 51 -14.34 5.69 -3.77
CA ALA A 51 -14.22 4.82 -2.62
C ALA A 51 -12.75 4.60 -2.23
N ALA A 52 -12.55 4.09 -1.03
CA ALA A 52 -11.29 3.53 -0.57
C ALA A 52 -11.55 2.20 0.14
N VAL A 53 -10.54 1.37 0.26
CA VAL A 53 -10.63 0.11 1.00
C VAL A 53 -9.44 -0.02 1.94
N PHE A 54 -9.73 -0.35 3.19
CA PHE A 54 -8.70 -0.65 4.18
C PHE A 54 -8.15 -2.06 3.98
N MET A 55 -6.83 -2.18 4.07
CA MET A 55 -6.14 -3.47 4.08
C MET A 55 -5.09 -3.49 5.20
N PRO A 56 -4.95 -4.60 5.94
CA PRO A 56 -4.11 -4.66 7.14
C PRO A 56 -2.61 -4.60 6.86
N SER A 57 -2.19 -4.69 5.58
CA SER A 57 -0.78 -4.55 5.22
C SER A 57 -0.60 -3.99 3.81
N GLY A 58 0.51 -3.28 3.60
CA GLY A 58 0.91 -2.79 2.27
C GLY A 58 1.15 -3.94 1.27
N THR A 59 1.68 -5.07 1.73
CA THR A 59 1.82 -6.25 0.89
C THR A 59 0.47 -6.77 0.39
N MET A 60 -0.54 -6.85 1.25
CA MET A 60 -1.89 -7.22 0.84
C MET A 60 -2.45 -6.21 -0.18
N THR A 61 -2.29 -4.92 0.07
CA THR A 61 -2.70 -3.86 -0.85
C THR A 61 -2.07 -4.05 -2.24
N ASN A 62 -0.76 -4.27 -2.28
CA ASN A 62 -0.06 -4.51 -3.54
C ASN A 62 -0.55 -5.76 -4.26
N GLN A 63 -0.70 -6.88 -3.55
CA GLN A 63 -1.14 -8.14 -4.16
C GLN A 63 -2.58 -8.07 -4.66
N VAL A 64 -3.48 -7.42 -3.92
CA VAL A 64 -4.86 -7.19 -4.36
C VAL A 64 -4.90 -6.27 -5.59
N ALA A 65 -4.12 -5.19 -5.59
CA ALA A 65 -4.03 -4.30 -6.74
C ALA A 65 -3.53 -5.04 -8.00
N VAL A 66 -2.43 -5.81 -7.87
CA VAL A 66 -1.93 -6.62 -8.98
C VAL A 66 -3.03 -7.57 -9.48
N ARG A 67 -3.66 -8.33 -8.58
CA ARG A 67 -4.68 -9.30 -8.94
C ARG A 67 -5.91 -8.66 -9.61
N THR A 68 -6.28 -7.46 -9.20
CA THR A 68 -7.44 -6.75 -9.76
C THR A 68 -7.20 -6.27 -11.19
N HIS A 69 -5.94 -5.92 -11.52
CA HIS A 69 -5.59 -5.32 -12.80
C HIS A 69 -4.93 -6.29 -13.80
N THR A 70 -4.76 -7.57 -13.42
CA THR A 70 -4.04 -8.54 -14.26
C THR A 70 -4.76 -9.87 -14.32
N GLN A 71 -4.34 -10.67 -15.32
CA GLN A 71 -4.73 -12.07 -15.48
C GLN A 71 -3.49 -12.96 -15.48
N PRO A 72 -3.62 -14.26 -15.16
CA PRO A 72 -2.49 -15.20 -15.28
C PRO A 72 -1.90 -15.19 -16.69
N GLY A 73 -0.58 -15.01 -16.77
CA GLY A 73 0.16 -14.89 -18.02
C GLY A 73 0.48 -13.44 -18.43
N ASP A 74 -0.09 -12.44 -17.76
CA ASP A 74 0.29 -11.05 -17.97
C ASP A 74 1.69 -10.75 -17.42
N GLU A 75 2.27 -9.65 -17.88
CA GLU A 75 3.53 -9.12 -17.40
C GLU A 75 3.34 -7.78 -16.68
N LEU A 76 3.91 -7.67 -15.48
CA LEU A 76 3.96 -6.43 -14.70
C LEU A 76 5.33 -5.79 -14.85
N LEU A 77 5.37 -4.60 -15.46
CA LEU A 77 6.58 -3.78 -15.48
C LEU A 77 6.77 -3.11 -14.12
N ILE A 78 7.93 -3.33 -13.52
CA ILE A 78 8.21 -2.81 -12.19
C ILE A 78 9.67 -2.31 -12.10
N GLU A 79 9.88 -1.32 -11.28
CA GLU A 79 11.24 -0.87 -10.96
C GLU A 79 11.99 -1.96 -10.18
N GLN A 80 13.28 -2.15 -10.51
CA GLN A 80 14.09 -3.27 -10.00
C GLN A 80 14.26 -3.31 -8.47
N TYR A 81 14.05 -2.20 -7.76
CA TYR A 81 14.05 -2.10 -6.29
C TYR A 81 12.63 -1.97 -5.72
N GLY A 82 11.62 -2.06 -6.56
CA GLY A 82 10.22 -1.99 -6.15
C GLY A 82 9.87 -3.08 -5.13
N HIS A 83 9.06 -2.74 -4.15
CA HIS A 83 8.71 -3.63 -3.04
C HIS A 83 8.08 -4.95 -3.52
N ILE A 84 7.17 -4.90 -4.49
CA ILE A 84 6.51 -6.08 -5.08
C ILE A 84 7.53 -7.07 -5.66
N TYR A 85 8.61 -6.54 -6.27
CA TYR A 85 9.66 -7.39 -6.85
C TYR A 85 10.57 -7.98 -5.79
N GLY A 86 11.08 -7.15 -4.88
CA GLY A 86 12.18 -7.53 -3.98
C GLY A 86 11.77 -8.03 -2.59
N SER A 87 10.57 -7.67 -2.12
CA SER A 87 10.22 -7.81 -0.70
C SER A 87 8.93 -8.60 -0.43
N GLU A 88 8.24 -9.08 -1.47
CA GLU A 88 6.95 -9.79 -1.32
C GLU A 88 7.02 -11.27 -1.72
N ALA A 89 8.19 -11.87 -1.62
CA ALA A 89 8.43 -13.32 -1.78
C ALA A 89 7.84 -13.92 -3.08
N GLY A 90 7.83 -13.15 -4.18
CA GLY A 90 7.27 -13.60 -5.45
C GLY A 90 5.74 -13.66 -5.48
N GLY A 91 5.08 -12.89 -4.61
CA GLY A 91 3.61 -12.87 -4.46
C GLY A 91 2.86 -12.66 -5.77
N ALA A 92 3.32 -11.75 -6.63
CA ALA A 92 2.67 -11.49 -7.92
C ALA A 92 2.61 -12.74 -8.81
N ALA A 93 3.70 -13.52 -8.86
CA ALA A 93 3.71 -14.79 -9.60
C ALA A 93 2.87 -15.86 -8.91
N ALA A 94 3.01 -16.00 -7.59
CA ALA A 94 2.36 -17.06 -6.82
C ALA A 94 0.84 -16.87 -6.70
N LEU A 95 0.37 -15.65 -6.52
CA LEU A 95 -1.03 -15.35 -6.24
C LEU A 95 -1.80 -14.92 -7.49
N SER A 96 -1.13 -14.26 -8.44
CA SER A 96 -1.77 -13.70 -9.63
C SER A 96 -1.33 -14.36 -10.94
N GLY A 97 -0.28 -15.19 -10.92
CA GLY A 97 0.25 -15.84 -12.13
C GLY A 97 0.92 -14.85 -13.09
N VAL A 98 1.43 -13.73 -12.57
CA VAL A 98 1.97 -12.61 -13.35
C VAL A 98 3.49 -12.69 -13.42
N GLY A 99 4.05 -12.55 -14.60
CA GLY A 99 5.48 -12.36 -14.81
C GLY A 99 5.92 -10.97 -14.38
N LEU A 100 7.10 -10.87 -13.75
CA LEU A 100 7.68 -9.57 -13.38
C LEU A 100 8.81 -9.21 -14.34
N VAL A 101 8.68 -8.08 -15.02
CA VAL A 101 9.68 -7.52 -15.90
C VAL A 101 10.25 -6.27 -15.24
N THR A 102 11.50 -6.34 -14.84
CA THR A 102 12.13 -5.20 -14.16
C THR A 102 12.62 -4.17 -15.15
N VAL A 103 12.39 -2.91 -14.81
CA VAL A 103 12.98 -1.75 -15.48
C VAL A 103 13.91 -1.03 -14.51
N SER A 104 15.10 -0.67 -14.99
CA SER A 104 15.98 0.18 -14.21
C SER A 104 15.57 1.64 -14.46
N LEU A 105 14.94 2.26 -13.49
CA LEU A 105 14.77 3.70 -13.49
C LEU A 105 16.12 4.32 -13.18
N LEU A 106 16.84 4.54 -14.25
CA LEU A 106 18.20 5.06 -14.27
C LEU A 106 18.41 6.24 -13.31
N LYS A 107 19.61 6.32 -12.81
CA LYS A 107 20.28 7.46 -12.16
C LYS A 107 19.97 8.85 -12.74
N SER A 108 19.31 8.95 -13.88
CA SER A 108 19.00 10.22 -14.57
C SER A 108 17.75 10.94 -14.04
N ILE A 109 16.85 10.29 -13.32
CA ILE A 109 15.65 10.99 -12.77
C ILE A 109 15.96 11.71 -11.45
N ILE A 110 17.00 11.27 -10.74
CA ILE A 110 17.39 11.88 -9.45
C ILE A 110 18.28 13.10 -9.63
N LEU A 111 18.82 13.34 -10.82
CA LEU A 111 19.83 14.38 -11.08
C LEU A 111 19.38 15.51 -12.02
N THR A 112 18.15 15.56 -12.46
CA THR A 112 17.62 16.75 -13.13
C THR A 112 16.90 17.63 -12.11
N PRO A 113 17.52 18.75 -11.67
CA PRO A 113 16.74 19.77 -10.98
C PRO A 113 15.67 20.25 -11.96
N ILE A 114 14.43 20.23 -11.52
CA ILE A 114 13.36 20.95 -12.22
C ILE A 114 13.69 22.42 -12.02
N LEU A 115 14.24 23.06 -13.05
CA LEU A 115 14.38 24.51 -13.15
C LEU A 115 13.04 25.14 -13.43
#